data_a4ab8e6c4ada320158aef08dd985d281
#
_entry.id   a4ab8e6c4ada320158aef08dd985d281
#
_cell.length_a   1.000
_cell.length_b   1.000
_cell.length_c   1.000
_cell.angle_alpha   90.00
_cell.angle_beta   90.00
_cell.angle_gamma   90.00
#
_symmetry.space_group_name_H-M   'P 1'
#
loop_
_entity.id
_entity.type
_entity.pdbx_description
1 polymer ?
#
loop_
_entity_poly.entity_id
_entity_poly.type
_entity_poly.pdbx_seq_one_letter_code
_entity_poly.pdbx_strand_id
1 'polypeptide(L)'
;MKENQASFTAMSVAYMRAYHSMHDTPKIFDDFLAYDLIPEEKRALIEQHLIEQNVTCVRQFNYYKYATSQSNRTINSELLMQETHLYAGIFSSRARYAEDALEKAVKQGVKQYVILGA
;
A
#
# COMPACT_ATOMS: atom_id res chain seq x y z
N MET A 1 20.42 9.07 1.05
CA MET A 1 19.66 8.95 -0.22
C MET A 1 20.49 9.60 -1.31
N LYS A 2 20.59 9.00 -2.50
CA LYS A 2 21.21 9.67 -3.64
C LYS A 2 20.26 10.81 -4.05
N GLU A 3 20.81 12.02 -4.24
CA GLU A 3 20.04 13.17 -4.73
C GLU A 3 19.29 12.79 -6.02
N ASN A 4 18.02 13.17 -6.12
CA ASN A 4 17.12 12.93 -7.25
C ASN A 4 16.63 11.47 -7.49
N GLN A 5 16.68 10.58 -6.51
CA GLN A 5 16.10 9.25 -6.66
C GLN A 5 14.90 9.08 -5.70
N ALA A 6 13.71 8.87 -6.26
CA ALA A 6 12.52 8.60 -5.47
C ALA A 6 12.72 7.32 -4.63
N SER A 7 12.27 7.36 -3.38
CA SER A 7 12.35 6.20 -2.48
C SER A 7 11.52 5.04 -3.03
N PHE A 8 12.13 3.84 -3.08
CA PHE A 8 11.42 2.62 -3.49
C PHE A 8 10.20 2.36 -2.58
N THR A 9 10.36 2.58 -1.27
CA THR A 9 9.25 2.46 -0.31
C THR A 9 8.11 3.44 -0.60
N ALA A 10 8.44 4.70 -0.93
CA ALA A 10 7.43 5.70 -1.28
C ALA A 10 6.67 5.30 -2.56
N MET A 11 7.37 4.80 -3.57
CA MET A 11 6.74 4.29 -4.79
C MET A 11 5.87 3.07 -4.53
N SER A 12 6.31 2.15 -3.66
CA SER A 12 5.52 0.96 -3.28
C SER A 12 4.22 1.36 -2.55
N VAL A 13 4.28 2.35 -1.65
CA VAL A 13 3.09 2.88 -0.97
C VAL A 13 2.15 3.57 -1.97
N ALA A 14 2.68 4.34 -2.92
CA ALA A 14 1.87 4.94 -3.99
C ALA A 14 1.21 3.85 -4.87
N TYR A 15 1.94 2.81 -5.22
CA TYR A 15 1.41 1.66 -5.97
C TYR A 15 0.26 0.98 -5.22
N MET A 16 0.37 0.79 -3.90
CA MET A 16 -0.71 0.21 -3.09
C MET A 16 -1.98 1.07 -3.07
N ARG A 17 -1.85 2.41 -3.03
CA ARG A 17 -3.01 3.30 -3.14
C ARG A 17 -3.64 3.25 -4.53
N ALA A 18 -2.81 3.19 -5.59
CA ALA A 18 -3.29 3.00 -6.95
C ALA A 18 -4.03 1.67 -7.11
N TYR A 19 -3.48 0.58 -6.56
CA TYR A 19 -4.10 -0.74 -6.57
C TYR A 19 -5.49 -0.70 -5.91
N HIS A 20 -5.61 -0.09 -4.72
CA HIS A 20 -6.88 0.12 -4.05
C HIS A 20 -7.88 0.89 -4.92
N SER A 21 -7.42 1.97 -5.56
CA SER A 21 -8.25 2.80 -6.44
C SER A 21 -8.79 2.02 -7.66
N MET A 22 -8.01 1.06 -8.18
CA MET A 22 -8.39 0.26 -9.35
C MET A 22 -9.25 -0.97 -9.01
N HIS A 23 -9.04 -1.59 -7.85
CA HIS A 23 -9.56 -2.93 -7.58
C HIS A 23 -10.55 -3.02 -6.41
N ASP A 24 -10.59 -2.04 -5.51
CA ASP A 24 -11.44 -2.12 -4.32
C ASP A 24 -12.77 -1.37 -4.48
N THR A 25 -13.81 -1.93 -3.87
CA THR A 25 -15.13 -1.31 -3.79
C THR A 25 -15.74 -1.66 -2.41
N PRO A 26 -16.14 -0.66 -1.60
CA PRO A 26 -16.07 0.78 -1.84
C PRO A 26 -14.63 1.32 -1.73
N LYS A 27 -14.34 2.39 -2.47
CA LYS A 27 -13.05 3.07 -2.40
C LYS A 27 -12.97 3.91 -1.12
N ILE A 28 -11.96 3.67 -0.31
CA ILE A 28 -11.64 4.49 0.87
C ILE A 28 -10.96 5.79 0.43
N PHE A 29 -10.05 5.68 -0.55
CA PHE A 29 -9.30 6.79 -1.12
C PHE A 29 -9.05 6.51 -2.61
N ASP A 30 -9.45 7.42 -3.48
CA ASP A 30 -9.33 7.26 -4.93
C ASP A 30 -8.10 8.01 -5.46
N ASP A 31 -6.93 7.35 -5.39
CA ASP A 31 -5.65 7.89 -5.90
C ASP A 31 -5.45 7.48 -7.36
N PHE A 32 -6.26 8.04 -8.25
CA PHE A 32 -6.24 7.72 -9.68
C PHE A 32 -4.98 8.17 -10.40
N LEU A 33 -4.20 9.10 -9.81
CA LEU A 33 -2.95 9.59 -10.40
C LEU A 33 -1.73 8.75 -10.00
N ALA A 34 -1.78 8.05 -8.87
CA ALA A 34 -0.62 7.38 -8.32
C ALA A 34 -0.01 6.34 -9.27
N TYR A 35 -0.84 5.64 -10.05
CA TYR A 35 -0.36 4.66 -11.02
C TYR A 35 0.49 5.29 -12.12
N ASP A 36 0.03 6.39 -12.69
CA ASP A 36 0.69 7.06 -13.82
C ASP A 36 1.97 7.80 -13.39
N LEU A 37 2.06 8.20 -12.12
CA LEU A 37 3.24 8.85 -11.55
C LEU A 37 4.42 7.90 -11.32
N ILE A 38 4.19 6.59 -11.32
CA ILE A 38 5.24 5.59 -11.13
C ILE A 38 5.75 5.13 -12.51
N PRO A 39 7.05 5.27 -12.83
CA PRO A 39 7.60 4.76 -14.08
C PRO A 39 7.31 3.27 -14.30
N GLU A 40 7.00 2.86 -15.53
CA GLU A 40 6.60 1.49 -15.86
C GLU A 40 7.59 0.43 -15.39
N GLU A 41 8.88 0.66 -15.60
CA GLU A 41 9.97 -0.20 -15.13
C GLU A 41 9.99 -0.36 -13.61
N LYS A 42 9.58 0.68 -12.86
CA LYS A 42 9.49 0.64 -11.40
C LYS A 42 8.24 -0.08 -10.93
N ARG A 43 7.12 0.02 -11.68
CA ARG A 43 5.90 -0.75 -11.39
C ARG A 43 6.18 -2.25 -11.43
N ALA A 44 6.83 -2.74 -12.50
CA ALA A 44 7.18 -4.15 -12.63
C ALA A 44 8.06 -4.65 -11.47
N LEU A 45 9.04 -3.85 -11.04
CA LEU A 45 9.90 -4.17 -9.89
C LEU A 45 9.12 -4.19 -8.57
N ILE A 46 8.17 -3.27 -8.40
CA ILE A 46 7.33 -3.22 -7.20
C ILE A 46 6.42 -4.46 -7.16
N GLU A 47 5.79 -4.82 -8.26
CA GLU A 47 4.93 -6.01 -8.36
C GLU A 47 5.70 -7.28 -8.01
N GLN A 48 6.89 -7.45 -8.58
CA GLN A 48 7.76 -8.58 -8.25
C GLN A 48 8.10 -8.61 -6.77
N HIS A 49 8.51 -7.47 -6.21
CA HIS A 49 8.88 -7.37 -4.80
C HIS A 49 7.70 -7.65 -3.85
N LEU A 50 6.50 -7.18 -4.20
CA LEU A 50 5.28 -7.45 -3.44
C LEU A 50 4.93 -8.94 -3.44
N ILE A 51 5.06 -9.61 -4.59
CA ILE A 51 4.86 -11.05 -4.69
C ILE A 51 5.86 -11.79 -3.79
N GLU A 52 7.14 -11.42 -3.84
CA GLU A 52 8.19 -12.05 -3.02
C GLU A 52 7.96 -11.81 -1.53
N GLN A 53 7.60 -10.60 -1.11
CA GLN A 53 7.32 -10.27 0.28
C GLN A 53 6.04 -10.93 0.80
N ASN A 54 4.98 -10.94 0.02
CA ASN A 54 3.73 -11.60 0.38
C ASN A 54 3.93 -13.10 0.56
N VAL A 55 4.70 -13.74 -0.31
CA VAL A 55 5.09 -15.15 -0.14
C VAL A 55 5.87 -15.37 1.16
N THR A 56 6.75 -14.45 1.53
CA THR A 56 7.52 -14.53 2.77
C THR A 56 6.65 -14.27 4.00
N CYS A 57 5.76 -13.29 3.94
CA CYS A 57 4.82 -12.95 5.02
C CYS A 57 3.82 -14.07 5.25
N VAL A 58 3.26 -14.65 4.20
CA VAL A 58 2.35 -15.81 4.27
C VAL A 58 3.07 -17.04 4.83
N ARG A 59 4.35 -17.26 4.46
CA ARG A 59 5.17 -18.34 5.02
C ARG A 59 5.40 -18.13 6.52
N GLN A 60 5.70 -16.92 6.95
CA GLN A 60 5.96 -16.57 8.34
C GLN A 60 4.68 -16.64 9.20
N PHE A 61 3.57 -16.14 8.67
CA PHE A 61 2.26 -16.25 9.30
C PHE A 61 1.80 -17.71 9.40
N ASN A 62 1.99 -18.49 8.35
CA ASN A 62 1.72 -19.93 8.37
C ASN A 62 2.63 -20.65 9.37
N TYR A 63 3.90 -20.27 9.53
CA TYR A 63 4.78 -20.84 10.56
C TYR A 63 4.19 -20.66 11.96
N TYR A 64 3.71 -19.48 12.30
CA TYR A 64 3.03 -19.25 13.59
C TYR A 64 1.69 -20.01 13.70
N LYS A 65 0.97 -20.17 12.61
CA LYS A 65 -0.27 -20.96 12.56
C LYS A 65 -0.02 -22.46 12.55
N TYR A 66 1.11 -22.91 12.00
CA TYR A 66 1.57 -24.32 12.01
C TYR A 66 2.06 -24.77 13.39
N ALA A 67 2.65 -23.88 14.16
CA ALA A 67 3.00 -24.19 15.54
C ALA A 67 1.75 -24.52 16.40
N THR A 68 0.55 -24.18 15.88
CA THR A 68 -0.73 -24.38 16.57
C THR A 68 -1.70 -25.34 15.88
N SER A 69 -1.47 -25.76 14.61
CA SER A 69 -2.33 -26.77 13.94
C SER A 69 -1.67 -27.43 12.72
N GLN A 70 -1.62 -28.75 12.71
CA GLN A 70 -1.17 -29.55 11.56
C GLN A 70 -2.16 -29.46 10.40
N SER A 71 -1.93 -28.61 9.44
CA SER A 71 -2.65 -28.60 8.16
C SER A 71 -1.78 -28.08 7.02
N ASN A 72 -1.47 -28.98 6.07
CA ASN A 72 -0.79 -28.67 4.80
C ASN A 72 -1.72 -27.83 3.92
N ARG A 73 -1.59 -26.50 3.93
CA ARG A 73 -2.21 -25.64 2.93
C ARG A 73 -1.13 -25.03 2.02
N THR A 74 -1.20 -25.38 0.75
CA THR A 74 -0.49 -24.70 -0.35
C THR A 74 -0.78 -23.21 -0.28
N ILE A 75 0.24 -22.36 -0.44
CA ILE A 75 0.05 -20.91 -0.57
C ILE A 75 -0.84 -20.67 -1.78
N ASN A 76 -2.07 -20.26 -1.55
CA ASN A 76 -3.05 -20.06 -2.59
C ASN A 76 -2.96 -18.60 -3.08
N SER A 77 -3.12 -18.39 -4.38
CA SER A 77 -3.19 -17.05 -5.00
C SER A 77 -4.23 -16.14 -4.34
N GLU A 78 -5.32 -16.72 -3.81
CA GLU A 78 -6.34 -15.99 -3.05
C GLU A 78 -5.83 -15.35 -1.76
N LEU A 79 -4.93 -16.03 -1.03
CA LEU A 79 -4.33 -15.46 0.19
C LEU A 79 -3.37 -14.30 -0.13
N LEU A 80 -2.63 -14.39 -1.24
CA LEU A 80 -1.78 -13.31 -1.73
C LEU A 80 -2.61 -12.07 -2.10
N MET A 81 -3.74 -12.27 -2.76
CA MET A 81 -4.66 -11.18 -3.10
C MET A 81 -5.25 -10.54 -1.85
N GLN A 82 -5.70 -11.33 -0.87
CA GLN A 82 -6.27 -10.81 0.38
C GLN A 82 -5.28 -9.94 1.16
N GLU A 83 -4.01 -10.31 1.21
CA GLU A 83 -2.98 -9.50 1.87
C GLU A 83 -2.69 -8.20 1.11
N THR A 84 -2.64 -8.25 -0.21
CA THR A 84 -2.46 -7.06 -1.04
C THR A 84 -3.60 -6.06 -0.81
N HIS A 85 -4.86 -6.51 -0.78
CA HIS A 85 -6.02 -5.67 -0.45
C HIS A 85 -5.94 -5.09 0.96
N LEU A 86 -5.50 -5.87 1.95
CA LEU A 86 -5.33 -5.39 3.31
C LEU A 86 -4.31 -4.24 3.39
N TYR A 87 -3.13 -4.41 2.81
CA TYR A 87 -2.10 -3.35 2.79
C TYR A 87 -2.55 -2.13 1.98
N ALA A 88 -3.17 -2.34 0.83
CA ALA A 88 -3.74 -1.29 0.01
C ALA A 88 -4.78 -0.47 0.80
N GLY A 89 -5.66 -1.14 1.54
CA GLY A 89 -6.64 -0.51 2.43
C GLY A 89 -6.00 0.28 3.56
N ILE A 90 -4.93 -0.23 4.19
CA ILE A 90 -4.21 0.47 5.28
C ILE A 90 -3.57 1.78 4.76
N PHE A 91 -2.88 1.73 3.62
CA PHE A 91 -2.24 2.93 3.05
C PHE A 91 -3.26 3.94 2.54
N SER A 92 -4.37 3.48 1.95
CA SER A 92 -5.47 4.32 1.51
C SER A 92 -6.19 5.00 2.68
N SER A 93 -6.42 4.29 3.79
CA SER A 93 -7.00 4.85 5.01
C SER A 93 -6.14 5.95 5.62
N ARG A 94 -4.81 5.79 5.62
CA ARG A 94 -3.89 6.84 6.09
C ARG A 94 -3.96 8.10 5.23
N ALA A 95 -4.01 7.94 3.90
CA ALA A 95 -4.13 9.05 2.97
C ALA A 95 -5.49 9.77 3.16
N ARG A 96 -6.56 9.04 3.26
CA ARG A 96 -7.90 9.57 3.51
C ARG A 96 -7.98 10.34 4.82
N TYR A 97 -7.44 9.78 5.90
CA TYR A 97 -7.40 10.46 7.19
C TYR A 97 -6.65 11.80 7.13
N ALA A 98 -5.51 11.83 6.42
CA ALA A 98 -4.73 13.05 6.26
C ALA A 98 -5.50 14.12 5.48
N GLU A 99 -6.20 13.74 4.40
CA GLU A 99 -7.06 14.67 3.64
C GLU A 99 -8.24 15.20 4.46
N ASP A 100 -8.95 14.32 5.16
CA ASP A 100 -10.07 14.73 6.01
C ASP A 100 -9.62 15.70 7.12
N ALA A 101 -8.45 15.44 7.72
CA ALA A 101 -7.87 16.33 8.73
C ALA A 101 -7.47 17.69 8.13
N LEU A 102 -6.88 17.69 6.93
CA LEU A 102 -6.51 18.90 6.21
C LEU A 102 -7.76 19.71 5.82
N GLU A 103 -8.78 19.09 5.27
CA GLU A 103 -10.03 19.73 4.91
C GLU A 103 -10.70 20.41 6.13
N LYS A 104 -10.72 19.71 7.25
CA LYS A 104 -11.23 20.25 8.51
C LYS A 104 -10.41 21.45 8.97
N ALA A 105 -9.08 21.38 8.90
CA ALA A 105 -8.20 22.48 9.28
C ALA A 105 -8.39 23.72 8.37
N VAL A 106 -8.54 23.52 7.07
CA VAL A 106 -8.82 24.61 6.10
C VAL A 106 -10.15 25.29 6.43
N LYS A 107 -11.20 24.53 6.74
CA LYS A 107 -12.52 25.07 7.17
C LYS A 107 -12.41 25.88 8.48
N GLN A 108 -11.42 25.59 9.31
CA GLN A 108 -11.14 26.33 10.55
C GLN A 108 -10.21 27.55 10.33
N GLY A 109 -9.84 27.86 9.09
CA GLY A 109 -9.05 29.03 8.72
C GLY A 109 -7.54 28.82 8.69
N VAL A 110 -7.04 27.58 8.76
CA VAL A 110 -5.62 27.28 8.59
C VAL A 110 -5.22 27.54 7.13
N LYS A 111 -4.16 28.34 6.93
CA LYS A 111 -3.71 28.82 5.61
C LYS A 111 -2.39 28.21 5.15
N GLN A 112 -1.71 27.46 6.00
CA GLN A 112 -0.42 26.87 5.68
C GLN A 112 -0.41 25.40 6.07
N TYR A 113 0.13 24.57 5.19
CA TYR A 113 0.37 23.16 5.39
C TYR A 113 1.84 22.86 5.08
N VAL A 114 2.54 22.27 6.05
CA VAL A 114 3.96 21.96 5.94
C VAL A 114 4.17 20.47 6.04
N ILE A 115 4.83 19.88 5.03
CA ILE A 115 5.22 18.47 5.03
C ILE A 115 6.67 18.39 5.50
N LEU A 116 6.90 17.68 6.60
CA LEU A 116 8.23 17.45 7.14
C LEU A 116 8.73 16.06 6.73
N GLY A 117 9.97 15.99 6.21
CA GLY A 117 10.60 14.73 5.84
C GLY A 117 10.07 14.10 4.54
N ALA A 118 9.60 14.93 3.62
CA ALA A 118 9.20 14.50 2.29
C ALA A 118 10.41 14.23 1.38
#